data_330d5c3cbbfdc6efc05e74ffb452669d
#
_entry.id   330d5c3cbbfdc6efc05e74ffb452669d
#
_cell.length_a   1.000
_cell.length_b   1.000
_cell.length_c   1.000
_cell.angle_alpha   90.00
_cell.angle_beta   90.00
_cell.angle_gamma   90.00
#
_symmetry.space_group_name_H-M   'P 1'
#
loop_
_entity.id
_entity.type
_entity.pdbx_description
1 polymer ?
#
loop_
_entity_poly.entity_id
_entity_poly.type
_entity_poly.pdbx_seq_one_letter_code
_entity_poly.pdbx_strand_id
1 'polypeptide(L)'
;MSGFKVDKRYFLRIGSYIIILATLVFVSLLLRYGDVPAAALLPAASKSPEPTLQYDWDGILKSIFEKRDSILLKGTTEELKEMYALGERNSRWAYELEVKRAEYLKDWGERQGAQFKSATSSIEIKRVKKVGRGYAFYAVVSTEYVYAYEDTPETENMFRVGTYHSLDLIPGATEGSWIITREWYLDPFQDSLNHKAFEGDEVKQFVLSQASADFSAISERRVKAAEYADRWAGAASDGTNGYGYNPDYPNYSGRGGDCSNYVSQLLHEGGFKTGGGWTYSGNSGSRAWCNASGLAGYLVWSGRGYQLIKGTYSQVYKEAYKLIPGDVIAYQEKGKVVHNSIVTGADSKGYPLVNTHTTDRYHVPWDLGWNDSAIKFILIKMDYPS
;
A
#
# COMPACT_ATOMS: atom_id res chain seq x y z
N MET A 1 -45.66 32.19 3.68
CA MET A 1 -44.34 31.54 3.79
C MET A 1 -44.43 30.16 3.14
N SER A 2 -44.07 30.07 1.88
CA SER A 2 -44.16 28.83 1.08
C SER A 2 -42.85 28.09 1.16
N GLY A 3 -42.88 26.89 1.77
CA GLY A 3 -41.72 26.02 1.85
C GLY A 3 -41.46 25.30 0.53
N PHE A 4 -40.28 25.48 -0.03
CA PHE A 4 -39.79 24.75 -1.19
C PHE A 4 -39.50 23.29 -0.77
N LYS A 5 -40.34 22.35 -1.23
CA LYS A 5 -40.04 20.91 -1.16
C LYS A 5 -39.12 20.54 -2.31
N VAL A 6 -37.86 20.26 -2.01
CA VAL A 6 -36.90 19.71 -2.98
C VAL A 6 -37.23 18.23 -3.21
N ASP A 7 -37.51 17.87 -4.46
CA ASP A 7 -37.90 16.51 -4.87
C ASP A 7 -36.70 15.55 -4.80
N LYS A 8 -36.77 14.55 -3.90
CA LYS A 8 -35.76 13.49 -3.72
C LYS A 8 -35.47 12.69 -4.99
N ARG A 9 -36.30 12.76 -6.02
CA ARG A 9 -36.08 12.06 -7.31
C ARG A 9 -35.01 12.72 -8.17
N TYR A 10 -34.70 14.00 -7.92
CA TYR A 10 -33.61 14.70 -8.64
C TYR A 10 -32.23 14.22 -8.23
N PHE A 11 -32.00 13.94 -6.95
CA PHE A 11 -30.73 13.42 -6.44
C PHE A 11 -30.43 11.98 -6.86
N LEU A 12 -31.46 11.13 -7.00
CA LEU A 12 -31.30 9.76 -7.49
C LEU A 12 -30.91 9.69 -8.97
N ARG A 13 -31.38 10.65 -9.78
CA ARG A 13 -31.01 10.71 -11.21
C ARG A 13 -29.59 11.21 -11.45
N ILE A 14 -29.09 12.17 -10.67
CA ILE A 14 -27.72 12.67 -10.78
C ILE A 14 -26.70 11.60 -10.34
N GLY A 15 -26.98 10.86 -9.26
CA GLY A 15 -26.14 9.73 -8.84
C GLY A 15 -26.03 8.62 -9.89
N SER A 16 -27.12 8.30 -10.59
CA SER A 16 -27.13 7.30 -11.65
C SER A 16 -26.33 7.73 -12.89
N TYR A 17 -26.34 9.02 -13.25
CA TYR A 17 -25.59 9.54 -14.38
C TYR A 17 -24.07 9.58 -14.10
N ILE A 18 -23.66 9.85 -12.87
CA ILE A 18 -22.24 9.82 -12.47
C ILE A 18 -21.68 8.38 -12.49
N ILE A 19 -22.47 7.40 -12.04
CA ILE A 19 -22.09 5.98 -12.08
C ILE A 19 -22.02 5.48 -13.54
N ILE A 20 -22.94 5.89 -14.41
CA ILE A 20 -22.91 5.50 -15.83
C ILE A 20 -21.74 6.17 -16.56
N LEU A 21 -21.38 7.41 -16.24
CA LEU A 21 -20.23 8.09 -16.82
C LEU A 21 -18.90 7.43 -16.37
N ALA A 22 -18.80 7.04 -15.10
CA ALA A 22 -17.62 6.33 -14.59
C ALA A 22 -17.47 4.94 -15.21
N THR A 23 -18.57 4.19 -15.40
CA THR A 23 -18.55 2.90 -16.10
C THR A 23 -18.25 3.04 -17.59
N LEU A 24 -18.74 4.06 -18.27
CA LEU A 24 -18.44 4.31 -19.69
C LEU A 24 -16.97 4.72 -19.91
N VAL A 25 -16.37 5.49 -19.01
CA VAL A 25 -14.94 5.80 -19.04
C VAL A 25 -14.09 4.57 -18.77
N PHE A 26 -14.50 3.70 -17.83
CA PHE A 26 -13.81 2.44 -17.54
C PHE A 26 -13.94 1.44 -18.70
N VAL A 27 -15.10 1.32 -19.32
CA VAL A 27 -15.34 0.47 -20.50
C VAL A 27 -14.61 1.00 -21.73
N SER A 28 -14.53 2.32 -21.94
CA SER A 28 -13.77 2.90 -23.05
C SER A 28 -12.26 2.77 -22.88
N LEU A 29 -11.75 2.69 -21.64
CA LEU A 29 -10.36 2.33 -21.35
C LEU A 29 -10.10 0.84 -21.63
N LEU A 30 -11.02 -0.06 -21.26
CA LEU A 30 -10.92 -1.50 -21.55
C LEU A 30 -11.02 -1.79 -23.07
N LEU A 31 -11.89 -1.09 -23.82
CA LEU A 31 -12.04 -1.25 -25.25
C LEU A 31 -10.88 -0.68 -26.08
N ARG A 32 -10.10 0.25 -25.55
CA ARG A 32 -8.85 0.72 -26.17
C ARG A 32 -7.66 -0.23 -25.99
N TYR A 33 -7.76 -1.23 -25.11
CA TYR A 33 -6.69 -2.18 -24.79
C TYR A 33 -7.05 -3.64 -25.04
N GLY A 34 -8.22 -3.92 -25.61
CA GLY A 34 -8.82 -5.25 -25.70
C GLY A 34 -9.03 -5.84 -27.09
N ASP A 35 -8.37 -5.37 -28.16
CA ASP A 35 -8.45 -6.04 -29.46
C ASP A 35 -7.08 -6.24 -30.10
N VAL A 36 -6.59 -7.46 -30.03
CA VAL A 36 -5.63 -8.02 -30.98
C VAL A 36 -6.42 -8.97 -31.86
N PRO A 37 -6.77 -8.61 -33.10
CA PRO A 37 -7.33 -9.56 -34.03
C PRO A 37 -6.24 -10.54 -34.49
N ALA A 38 -6.55 -11.82 -34.42
CA ALA A 38 -5.77 -12.87 -35.05
C ALA A 38 -5.81 -12.76 -36.57
N ALA A 39 -4.62 -12.85 -37.16
CA ALA A 39 -4.32 -13.31 -38.50
C ALA A 39 -4.69 -12.44 -39.72
N ALA A 40 -3.65 -11.94 -40.38
CA ALA A 40 -3.47 -12.13 -41.81
C ALA A 40 -1.98 -12.22 -42.12
N LEU A 41 -1.53 -13.37 -42.54
CA LEU A 41 -0.23 -13.62 -43.14
C LEU A 41 -0.15 -12.85 -44.48
N LEU A 42 0.62 -11.77 -44.54
CA LEU A 42 1.15 -11.23 -45.78
C LEU A 42 2.68 -11.16 -45.65
N PRO A 43 3.45 -11.43 -46.72
CA PRO A 43 4.89 -11.54 -46.64
C PRO A 43 5.53 -10.20 -46.32
N ALA A 44 6.40 -10.21 -45.33
CA ALA A 44 7.12 -9.06 -44.83
C ALA A 44 8.07 -8.50 -45.90
N ALA A 45 7.86 -7.26 -46.27
CA ALA A 45 8.95 -6.44 -46.82
C ALA A 45 9.99 -6.27 -45.72
N SER A 46 11.21 -6.77 -45.93
CA SER A 46 12.35 -6.63 -45.03
C SER A 46 12.72 -5.16 -44.89
N LYS A 47 12.19 -4.50 -43.87
CA LYS A 47 12.81 -3.30 -43.32
C LYS A 47 14.01 -3.76 -42.50
N SER A 48 15.20 -3.32 -42.88
CA SER A 48 16.41 -3.44 -42.06
C SER A 48 16.07 -3.00 -40.64
N PRO A 49 16.43 -3.77 -39.59
CA PRO A 49 16.20 -3.30 -38.24
C PRO A 49 17.02 -2.02 -38.06
N GLU A 50 16.34 -0.90 -37.76
CA GLU A 50 17.02 0.24 -37.16
C GLU A 50 17.80 -0.29 -35.96
N PRO A 51 19.05 0.16 -35.72
CA PRO A 51 19.79 -0.25 -34.54
C PRO A 51 18.94 0.14 -33.34
N THR A 52 18.34 -0.83 -32.69
CA THR A 52 17.65 -0.65 -31.42
C THR A 52 18.74 -0.27 -30.43
N LEU A 53 18.88 1.00 -30.08
CA LEU A 53 19.63 1.42 -28.92
C LEU A 53 19.10 0.61 -27.75
N GLN A 54 19.86 -0.37 -27.35
CA GLN A 54 19.49 -1.24 -26.22
C GLN A 54 19.86 -0.47 -24.97
N TYR A 55 18.87 0.24 -24.42
CA TYR A 55 19.03 0.96 -23.16
C TYR A 55 19.12 -0.06 -22.00
N ASP A 56 20.00 0.21 -21.06
CA ASP A 56 20.00 -0.46 -19.76
C ASP A 56 18.84 0.11 -18.91
N TRP A 57 17.63 -0.44 -19.11
CA TRP A 57 16.43 0.02 -18.42
C TRP A 57 16.47 -0.20 -16.92
N ASP A 58 17.11 -1.28 -16.48
CA ASP A 58 17.26 -1.59 -15.05
C ASP A 58 18.15 -0.54 -14.39
N GLY A 59 19.30 -0.21 -14.99
CA GLY A 59 20.19 0.85 -14.50
C GLY A 59 19.55 2.24 -14.53
N ILE A 60 18.77 2.55 -15.57
CA ILE A 60 18.07 3.84 -15.71
C ILE A 60 17.01 4.00 -14.62
N LEU A 61 16.11 3.03 -14.45
CA LEU A 61 15.09 3.09 -13.42
C LEU A 61 15.69 3.10 -12.02
N LYS A 62 16.70 2.26 -11.78
CA LYS A 62 17.44 2.25 -10.52
C LYS A 62 17.97 3.64 -10.17
N SER A 63 18.63 4.32 -11.10
CA SER A 63 19.16 5.67 -10.90
C SER A 63 18.06 6.70 -10.58
N ILE A 64 16.89 6.60 -11.24
CA ILE A 64 15.75 7.48 -10.99
C ILE A 64 15.24 7.28 -9.54
N PHE A 65 15.04 6.04 -9.11
CA PHE A 65 14.51 5.76 -7.79
C PHE A 65 15.56 6.04 -6.70
N GLU A 66 16.84 5.74 -6.88
CA GLU A 66 17.92 6.10 -5.95
C GLU A 66 17.99 7.62 -5.71
N LYS A 67 17.82 8.42 -6.78
CA LYS A 67 17.77 9.89 -6.64
C LYS A 67 16.53 10.30 -5.83
N ARG A 68 15.37 9.72 -6.08
CA ARG A 68 14.13 9.99 -5.32
C ARG A 68 14.26 9.59 -3.84
N ASP A 69 14.79 8.40 -3.56
CA ASP A 69 15.01 7.90 -2.21
C ASP A 69 15.95 8.83 -1.42
N SER A 70 17.04 9.30 -2.05
CA SER A 70 17.97 10.27 -1.46
C SER A 70 17.31 11.62 -1.16
N ILE A 71 16.47 12.14 -2.07
CA ILE A 71 15.76 13.42 -1.91
C ILE A 71 14.74 13.32 -0.77
N LEU A 72 14.03 12.20 -0.67
CA LEU A 72 13.07 11.94 0.39
C LEU A 72 13.74 12.05 1.77
N LEU A 73 14.91 11.47 1.94
CA LEU A 73 15.66 11.48 3.19
C LEU A 73 16.22 12.87 3.53
N LYS A 74 16.72 13.59 2.53
CA LYS A 74 17.29 14.94 2.72
C LYS A 74 16.24 16.02 2.91
N GLY A 75 15.00 15.77 2.50
CA GLY A 75 13.92 16.77 2.48
C GLY A 75 14.11 17.87 1.43
N THR A 76 15.03 17.68 0.46
CA THR A 76 15.33 18.65 -0.62
C THR A 76 14.40 18.45 -1.82
N THR A 77 13.09 18.50 -1.60
CA THR A 77 12.07 18.19 -2.62
C THR A 77 12.12 19.07 -3.87
N GLU A 78 12.80 20.23 -3.80
CA GLU A 78 13.05 21.09 -4.97
C GLU A 78 13.85 20.36 -6.07
N GLU A 79 14.76 19.45 -5.69
CA GLU A 79 15.56 18.67 -6.64
C GLU A 79 14.71 17.69 -7.48
N LEU A 80 13.51 17.32 -7.00
CA LEU A 80 12.57 16.50 -7.77
C LEU A 80 12.08 17.21 -9.04
N LYS A 81 12.05 18.54 -9.07
CA LYS A 81 11.58 19.31 -10.24
C LYS A 81 12.32 18.98 -11.51
N GLU A 82 13.60 18.67 -11.40
CA GLU A 82 14.44 18.32 -12.55
C GLU A 82 14.07 16.96 -13.17
N MET A 83 13.39 16.10 -12.42
CA MET A 83 13.02 14.76 -12.86
C MET A 83 11.67 14.72 -13.58
N TYR A 84 10.87 15.79 -13.50
CA TYR A 84 9.49 15.81 -13.97
C TYR A 84 9.24 16.88 -15.03
N ALA A 85 8.40 16.55 -16.04
CA ALA A 85 7.92 17.51 -17.04
C ALA A 85 6.78 18.37 -16.45
N LEU A 86 7.09 19.35 -15.60
CA LEU A 86 6.10 20.11 -14.80
C LEU A 86 5.10 20.91 -15.66
N GLY A 87 5.36 21.15 -16.94
CA GLY A 87 4.41 21.69 -17.90
C GLY A 87 3.26 20.72 -18.23
N GLU A 88 3.45 19.42 -18.03
CA GLU A 88 2.46 18.38 -18.27
C GLU A 88 1.68 18.05 -17.00
N ARG A 89 0.34 18.00 -17.09
CA ARG A 89 -0.56 17.81 -15.95
C ARG A 89 -0.26 16.54 -15.14
N ASN A 90 -0.10 15.41 -15.85
CA ASN A 90 0.10 14.12 -15.18
C ASN A 90 1.46 14.02 -14.50
N SER A 91 2.49 14.61 -15.09
CA SER A 91 3.82 14.70 -14.53
C SER A 91 3.86 15.58 -13.27
N ARG A 92 3.18 16.73 -13.33
CA ARG A 92 3.05 17.64 -12.19
C ARG A 92 2.33 16.97 -11.00
N TRP A 93 1.25 16.22 -11.24
CA TRP A 93 0.58 15.48 -10.16
C TRP A 93 1.47 14.41 -9.55
N ALA A 94 2.26 13.72 -10.34
CA ALA A 94 3.22 12.75 -9.82
C ALA A 94 4.31 13.44 -8.95
N TYR A 95 4.83 14.57 -9.41
CA TYR A 95 5.75 15.40 -8.61
C TYR A 95 5.12 15.84 -7.28
N GLU A 96 3.90 16.40 -7.32
CA GLU A 96 3.18 16.85 -6.12
C GLU A 96 2.93 15.71 -5.12
N LEU A 97 2.70 14.49 -5.62
CA LEU A 97 2.54 13.30 -4.79
C LEU A 97 3.83 12.96 -4.04
N GLU A 98 4.98 12.97 -4.73
CA GLU A 98 6.28 12.68 -4.10
C GLU A 98 6.67 13.75 -3.06
N VAL A 99 6.39 15.03 -3.33
CA VAL A 99 6.60 16.10 -2.34
C VAL A 99 5.78 15.85 -1.07
N LYS A 100 4.48 15.60 -1.23
CA LYS A 100 3.59 15.31 -0.09
C LYS A 100 4.00 14.06 0.68
N ARG A 101 4.49 13.03 -0.02
CA ARG A 101 4.99 11.81 0.60
C ARG A 101 6.21 12.10 1.49
N ALA A 102 7.17 12.89 0.98
CA ALA A 102 8.35 13.26 1.75
C ALA A 102 7.97 14.07 3.01
N GLU A 103 7.09 15.06 2.87
CA GLU A 103 6.57 15.84 3.99
C GLU A 103 5.85 14.96 5.02
N TYR A 104 4.97 14.06 4.56
CA TYR A 104 4.22 13.15 5.41
C TYR A 104 5.12 12.21 6.23
N LEU A 105 6.12 11.59 5.59
CA LEU A 105 7.05 10.69 6.29
C LEU A 105 7.89 11.45 7.33
N LYS A 106 8.32 12.67 7.00
CA LYS A 106 9.01 13.53 7.96
C LYS A 106 8.14 13.85 9.17
N ASP A 107 6.89 14.31 8.96
CA ASP A 107 5.95 14.64 10.02
C ASP A 107 5.61 13.41 10.89
N TRP A 108 5.46 12.23 10.26
CA TRP A 108 5.26 10.99 11.00
C TRP A 108 6.48 10.68 11.89
N GLY A 109 7.68 10.78 11.34
CA GLY A 109 8.93 10.56 12.09
C GLY A 109 9.06 11.51 13.29
N GLU A 110 8.85 12.80 13.08
CA GLU A 110 8.90 13.81 14.14
C GLU A 110 7.91 13.52 15.27
N ARG A 111 6.68 13.11 14.93
CA ARG A 111 5.65 12.74 15.90
C ARG A 111 6.00 11.51 16.71
N GLN A 112 6.68 10.53 16.09
CA GLN A 112 7.07 9.28 16.75
C GLN A 112 8.43 9.41 17.48
N GLY A 113 9.18 10.48 17.28
CA GLY A 113 10.57 10.59 17.73
C GLY A 113 11.51 9.68 16.93
N ALA A 114 11.16 9.38 15.68
CA ALA A 114 11.90 8.52 14.77
C ALA A 114 12.55 9.34 13.65
N GLN A 115 13.71 8.90 13.18
CA GLN A 115 14.43 9.48 12.06
C GLN A 115 14.70 8.43 11.01
N PHE A 116 14.31 8.68 9.77
CA PHE A 116 14.68 7.83 8.65
C PHE A 116 16.18 7.93 8.38
N LYS A 117 16.85 6.78 8.27
CA LYS A 117 18.30 6.64 8.03
C LYS A 117 18.59 6.32 6.58
N SER A 118 17.77 5.45 5.98
CA SER A 118 17.87 5.12 4.57
C SER A 118 16.51 4.81 3.95
N ALA A 119 16.42 5.03 2.65
CA ALA A 119 15.38 4.50 1.79
C ALA A 119 16.08 3.87 0.59
N THR A 120 15.66 2.66 0.20
CA THR A 120 16.27 1.92 -0.91
C THR A 120 15.19 1.19 -1.70
N SER A 121 15.06 1.52 -2.97
CA SER A 121 14.08 0.92 -3.86
C SER A 121 14.69 -0.20 -4.71
N SER A 122 14.06 -1.37 -4.67
CA SER A 122 14.29 -2.49 -5.59
C SER A 122 13.20 -2.47 -6.66
N ILE A 123 13.60 -2.57 -7.94
CA ILE A 123 12.69 -2.42 -9.06
C ILE A 123 12.71 -3.69 -9.91
N GLU A 124 11.53 -4.22 -10.26
CA GLU A 124 11.38 -5.26 -11.26
C GLU A 124 10.52 -4.76 -12.41
N ILE A 125 11.13 -4.64 -13.60
CA ILE A 125 10.44 -4.22 -14.81
C ILE A 125 9.63 -5.39 -15.35
N LYS A 126 8.30 -5.31 -15.24
CA LYS A 126 7.39 -6.33 -15.79
C LYS A 126 7.13 -6.12 -17.29
N ARG A 127 7.18 -4.88 -17.75
CA ARG A 127 6.92 -4.52 -19.15
C ARG A 127 7.54 -3.18 -19.51
N VAL A 128 8.12 -3.10 -20.72
CA VAL A 128 8.53 -1.84 -21.35
C VAL A 128 7.96 -1.78 -22.77
N LYS A 129 7.51 -0.59 -23.19
CA LYS A 129 6.97 -0.35 -24.54
C LYS A 129 7.40 1.03 -25.03
N LYS A 130 7.93 1.12 -26.27
CA LYS A 130 8.20 2.40 -26.92
C LYS A 130 6.88 3.12 -27.21
N VAL A 131 6.79 4.41 -26.83
CA VAL A 131 5.62 5.26 -27.03
C VAL A 131 6.08 6.64 -27.51
N GLY A 132 5.83 6.97 -28.78
CA GLY A 132 6.33 8.21 -29.37
C GLY A 132 7.85 8.33 -29.28
N ARG A 133 8.35 9.43 -28.70
CA ARG A 133 9.79 9.64 -28.46
C ARG A 133 10.29 9.02 -27.15
N GLY A 134 9.42 8.44 -26.36
CA GLY A 134 9.73 7.90 -25.03
C GLY A 134 9.36 6.44 -24.86
N TYR A 135 9.27 6.02 -23.61
CA TYR A 135 8.97 4.65 -23.21
C TYR A 135 8.01 4.62 -22.04
N ALA A 136 7.08 3.68 -22.09
CA ALA A 136 6.13 3.38 -21.02
C ALA A 136 6.55 2.10 -20.32
N PHE A 137 6.55 2.13 -18.98
CA PHE A 137 6.93 1.04 -18.12
C PHE A 137 5.76 0.60 -17.25
N TYR A 138 5.73 -0.69 -16.95
CA TYR A 138 5.02 -1.24 -15.82
C TYR A 138 6.04 -1.96 -14.96
N ALA A 139 6.17 -1.53 -13.71
CA ALA A 139 7.20 -2.03 -12.80
C ALA A 139 6.62 -2.27 -11.40
N VAL A 140 7.18 -3.27 -10.72
CA VAL A 140 7.02 -3.46 -9.28
C VAL A 140 8.17 -2.73 -8.60
N VAL A 141 7.85 -1.97 -7.56
CA VAL A 141 8.85 -1.27 -6.75
C VAL A 141 8.64 -1.64 -5.29
N SER A 142 9.68 -2.21 -4.68
CA SER A 142 9.76 -2.50 -3.25
C SER A 142 10.70 -1.50 -2.61
N THR A 143 10.18 -0.57 -1.82
CA THR A 143 11.01 0.42 -1.12
C THR A 143 11.18 0.02 0.34
N GLU A 144 12.41 -0.25 0.74
CA GLU A 144 12.81 -0.47 2.12
C GLU A 144 13.16 0.86 2.77
N TYR A 145 12.59 1.09 3.95
CA TYR A 145 12.86 2.23 4.81
C TYR A 145 13.50 1.75 6.10
N VAL A 146 14.64 2.34 6.44
CA VAL A 146 15.31 2.13 7.72
C VAL A 146 15.15 3.38 8.57
N TYR A 147 14.77 3.22 9.83
CA TYR A 147 14.61 4.30 10.78
C TYR A 147 15.15 3.90 12.16
N ALA A 148 15.50 4.89 12.95
CA ALA A 148 15.87 4.71 14.35
C ALA A 148 15.23 5.81 15.21
N TYR A 149 15.02 5.51 16.48
CA TYR A 149 14.53 6.49 17.43
C TYR A 149 15.63 7.42 17.90
N GLU A 150 15.28 8.68 18.21
CA GLU A 150 16.26 9.72 18.57
C GLU A 150 17.04 9.42 19.86
N ASP A 151 16.45 8.64 20.78
CA ASP A 151 17.07 8.21 22.04
C ASP A 151 17.88 6.89 21.91
N THR A 152 17.75 6.18 20.79
CA THR A 152 18.48 4.93 20.47
C THR A 152 18.89 4.92 18.99
N PRO A 153 19.70 5.90 18.54
CA PRO A 153 20.00 6.11 17.11
C PRO A 153 20.82 4.99 16.45
N GLU A 154 21.41 4.11 17.27
CA GLU A 154 22.16 2.93 16.84
C GLU A 154 21.27 1.69 16.63
N THR A 155 20.02 1.73 17.10
CA THR A 155 19.08 0.59 16.96
C THR A 155 18.17 0.84 15.78
N GLU A 156 18.48 0.17 14.67
CA GLU A 156 17.75 0.33 13.43
C GLU A 156 16.50 -0.56 13.39
N ASN A 157 15.44 0.00 12.86
CA ASN A 157 14.19 -0.66 12.52
C ASN A 157 13.98 -0.58 11.02
N MET A 158 13.27 -1.53 10.43
CA MET A 158 13.05 -1.60 9.00
C MET A 158 11.60 -1.95 8.66
N PHE A 159 11.10 -1.35 7.59
CA PHE A 159 9.87 -1.79 6.93
C PHE A 159 9.97 -1.65 5.42
N ARG A 160 9.11 -2.36 4.68
CA ARG A 160 9.01 -2.22 3.22
C ARG A 160 7.59 -1.92 2.77
N VAL A 161 7.52 -1.15 1.68
CA VAL A 161 6.28 -0.80 1.00
C VAL A 161 6.39 -1.19 -0.45
N GLY A 162 5.42 -1.95 -0.93
CA GLY A 162 5.37 -2.40 -2.32
C GLY A 162 4.36 -1.61 -3.14
N THR A 163 4.77 -1.18 -4.33
CA THR A 163 3.94 -0.39 -5.25
C THR A 163 4.07 -0.90 -6.69
N TYR A 164 3.01 -0.70 -7.48
CA TYR A 164 2.94 -1.07 -8.89
C TYR A 164 2.87 0.21 -9.72
N HIS A 165 3.95 0.53 -10.42
CA HIS A 165 4.11 1.78 -11.16
C HIS A 165 3.74 1.63 -12.64
N SER A 166 2.94 2.56 -13.15
CA SER A 166 2.81 2.88 -14.56
C SER A 166 3.56 4.18 -14.81
N LEU A 167 4.71 4.13 -15.49
CA LEU A 167 5.67 5.21 -15.61
C LEU A 167 6.00 5.47 -17.08
N ASP A 168 5.93 6.73 -17.52
CA ASP A 168 6.35 7.14 -18.86
C ASP A 168 7.56 8.06 -18.79
N LEU A 169 8.61 7.71 -19.53
CA LEU A 169 9.87 8.43 -19.60
C LEU A 169 10.13 8.94 -21.02
N ILE A 170 10.69 10.14 -21.13
CA ILE A 170 11.27 10.66 -22.36
C ILE A 170 12.75 11.01 -22.14
N PRO A 171 13.60 10.98 -23.19
CA PRO A 171 14.95 11.52 -23.09
C PRO A 171 14.94 12.99 -22.64
N GLY A 172 15.79 13.32 -21.68
CA GLY A 172 16.00 14.68 -21.22
C GLY A 172 16.89 15.50 -22.15
N ALA A 173 17.23 16.72 -21.71
CA ALA A 173 18.07 17.64 -22.49
C ALA A 173 19.55 17.22 -22.46
N THR A 174 20.01 16.58 -21.39
CA THR A 174 21.38 16.07 -21.24
C THR A 174 21.42 14.61 -21.65
N GLU A 175 22.47 14.21 -22.36
CA GLU A 175 22.68 12.81 -22.75
C GLU A 175 22.63 11.89 -21.53
N GLY A 176 21.87 10.80 -21.65
CA GLY A 176 21.65 9.83 -20.57
C GLY A 176 20.60 10.26 -19.50
N SER A 177 20.10 11.49 -19.54
CA SER A 177 19.05 11.93 -18.63
C SER A 177 17.65 11.54 -19.12
N TRP A 178 16.73 11.30 -18.15
CA TRP A 178 15.35 10.92 -18.42
C TRP A 178 14.41 11.78 -17.61
N ILE A 179 13.27 12.14 -18.22
CA ILE A 179 12.23 12.98 -17.62
C ILE A 179 10.94 12.18 -17.51
N ILE A 180 10.35 12.19 -16.33
CA ILE A 180 9.05 11.57 -16.04
C ILE A 180 7.95 12.48 -16.60
N THR A 181 7.20 12.00 -17.58
CA THR A 181 6.05 12.72 -18.16
C THR A 181 4.72 12.25 -17.59
N ARG A 182 4.68 11.04 -17.06
CA ARG A 182 3.53 10.48 -16.37
C ARG A 182 4.01 9.43 -15.39
N GLU A 183 3.45 9.43 -14.20
CA GLU A 183 3.57 8.32 -13.26
C GLU A 183 2.25 8.16 -12.51
N TRP A 184 1.88 6.91 -12.29
CA TRP A 184 0.75 6.54 -11.47
C TRP A 184 1.04 5.24 -10.73
N TYR A 185 0.70 5.21 -9.48
CA TYR A 185 0.67 4.03 -8.62
C TYR A 185 -0.31 4.27 -7.48
N LEU A 186 -0.76 3.20 -6.84
CA LEU A 186 -1.55 3.32 -5.62
C LEU A 186 -0.59 3.58 -4.45
N ASP A 187 -0.59 4.81 -3.94
CA ASP A 187 0.29 5.22 -2.86
C ASP A 187 -0.19 4.64 -1.52
N PRO A 188 0.69 3.94 -0.77
CA PRO A 188 0.33 3.37 0.54
C PRO A 188 0.04 4.41 1.63
N PHE A 189 0.39 5.67 1.41
CA PHE A 189 0.17 6.78 2.35
C PHE A 189 -0.94 7.73 1.91
N GLN A 190 -1.60 7.46 0.78
CA GLN A 190 -2.55 8.37 0.11
C GLN A 190 -3.61 8.94 1.05
N ASP A 191 -4.15 8.12 1.96
CA ASP A 191 -5.22 8.52 2.88
C ASP A 191 -4.74 9.51 3.94
N SER A 192 -3.43 9.65 4.12
CA SER A 192 -2.80 10.51 5.12
C SER A 192 -2.02 11.71 4.56
N LEU A 193 -1.82 11.80 3.25
CA LEU A 193 -1.01 12.86 2.63
C LEU A 193 -1.59 14.28 2.75
N ASN A 194 -2.83 14.44 3.19
CA ASN A 194 -3.47 15.73 3.40
C ASN A 194 -3.82 15.97 4.87
N HIS A 195 -3.24 15.19 5.79
CA HIS A 195 -3.51 15.39 7.21
C HIS A 195 -2.88 16.68 7.72
N LYS A 196 -3.47 17.26 8.75
CA LYS A 196 -2.82 18.34 9.53
C LYS A 196 -1.85 17.70 10.50
N ALA A 197 -0.67 18.28 10.63
CA ALA A 197 0.30 17.86 11.65
C ALA A 197 -0.40 17.76 13.01
N PHE A 198 -0.18 16.68 13.73
CA PHE A 198 -0.68 16.55 15.11
C PHE A 198 0.13 17.49 16.00
N GLU A 199 -0.57 18.35 16.74
CA GLU A 199 0.05 19.20 17.73
C GLU A 199 0.26 18.40 19.04
N GLY A 200 1.47 18.42 19.58
CA GLY A 200 1.80 17.93 20.91
C GLY A 200 2.83 16.82 20.98
N ASP A 201 3.70 16.91 21.98
CA ASP A 201 4.80 15.96 22.22
C ASP A 201 4.37 14.69 22.98
N GLU A 202 3.09 14.57 23.37
CA GLU A 202 2.63 13.45 24.21
C GLU A 202 2.87 12.08 23.57
N VAL A 203 2.59 11.96 22.25
CA VAL A 203 2.79 10.70 21.51
C VAL A 203 4.27 10.37 21.47
N LYS A 204 5.12 11.32 21.11
CA LYS A 204 6.57 11.16 21.05
C LYS A 204 7.14 10.70 22.39
N GLN A 205 6.80 11.41 23.47
CA GLN A 205 7.27 11.06 24.81
C GLN A 205 6.82 9.65 25.23
N PHE A 206 5.57 9.30 24.90
CA PHE A 206 5.07 7.97 25.19
C PHE A 206 5.83 6.90 24.41
N VAL A 207 6.00 7.06 23.09
CA VAL A 207 6.72 6.09 22.24
C VAL A 207 8.16 5.90 22.72
N LEU A 208 8.89 7.01 22.96
CA LEU A 208 10.28 6.95 23.43
C LEU A 208 10.42 6.31 24.81
N SER A 209 9.38 6.37 25.66
CA SER A 209 9.38 5.71 26.97
C SER A 209 9.16 4.21 26.92
N GLN A 210 8.79 3.65 25.76
CA GLN A 210 8.51 2.22 25.61
C GLN A 210 9.79 1.41 25.36
N ALA A 211 9.73 0.11 25.62
CA ALA A 211 10.78 -0.86 25.35
C ALA A 211 10.34 -1.86 24.26
N SER A 212 11.31 -2.60 23.73
CA SER A 212 11.02 -3.70 22.79
C SER A 212 10.05 -4.72 23.40
N ALA A 213 9.14 -5.24 22.58
CA ALA A 213 8.22 -6.28 22.99
C ALA A 213 8.90 -7.66 22.96
N ASP A 214 8.58 -8.51 23.95
CA ASP A 214 9.01 -9.92 23.97
C ASP A 214 7.88 -10.82 23.46
N PHE A 215 8.12 -11.47 22.34
CA PHE A 215 7.19 -12.42 21.72
C PHE A 215 7.65 -13.89 21.85
N SER A 216 8.63 -14.19 22.69
CA SER A 216 9.16 -15.55 22.86
C SER A 216 8.11 -16.58 23.35
N ALA A 217 7.06 -16.12 24.02
CA ALA A 217 6.02 -16.95 24.58
C ALA A 217 4.74 -17.06 23.70
N ILE A 218 4.72 -16.52 22.47
CA ILE A 218 3.55 -16.66 21.60
C ILE A 218 3.42 -18.09 21.07
N SER A 219 2.18 -18.51 20.78
CA SER A 219 1.92 -19.88 20.29
C SER A 219 2.51 -20.09 18.89
N GLU A 220 2.91 -21.34 18.58
CA GLU A 220 3.36 -21.72 17.23
C GLU A 220 2.38 -21.31 16.11
N ARG A 221 1.07 -21.28 16.41
CA ARG A 221 0.05 -20.88 15.45
C ARG A 221 0.14 -19.42 15.08
N ARG A 222 0.48 -18.56 16.04
CA ARG A 222 0.74 -17.14 15.79
C ARG A 222 2.03 -16.93 15.01
N VAL A 223 3.06 -17.71 15.34
CA VAL A 223 4.33 -17.73 14.58
C VAL A 223 4.07 -18.11 13.12
N LYS A 224 3.35 -19.21 12.85
CA LYS A 224 2.99 -19.65 11.49
C LYS A 224 2.19 -18.59 10.73
N ALA A 225 1.25 -17.90 11.40
CA ALA A 225 0.49 -16.82 10.75
C ALA A 225 1.39 -15.64 10.37
N ALA A 226 2.33 -15.24 11.23
CA ALA A 226 3.29 -14.16 10.95
C ALA A 226 4.29 -14.57 9.85
N GLU A 227 4.86 -15.76 9.90
CA GLU A 227 5.76 -16.28 8.85
C GLU A 227 5.07 -16.39 7.49
N TYR A 228 3.80 -16.78 7.45
CA TYR A 228 3.01 -16.78 6.24
C TYR A 228 2.84 -15.34 5.71
N ALA A 229 2.55 -14.39 6.61
CA ALA A 229 2.41 -12.99 6.23
C ALA A 229 3.73 -12.44 5.66
N ASP A 230 4.85 -12.74 6.27
CA ASP A 230 6.16 -12.29 5.79
C ASP A 230 6.51 -12.89 4.43
N ARG A 231 6.24 -14.17 4.26
CA ARG A 231 6.52 -14.88 2.99
C ARG A 231 5.71 -14.33 1.82
N TRP A 232 4.48 -13.90 2.04
CA TRP A 232 3.55 -13.52 0.97
C TRP A 232 3.17 -12.03 1.03
N ALA A 233 4.12 -11.16 1.37
CA ALA A 233 3.91 -9.71 1.46
C ALA A 233 3.78 -9.00 0.10
N GLY A 234 3.68 -9.73 -1.00
CA GLY A 234 3.49 -9.19 -2.34
C GLY A 234 4.66 -8.32 -2.80
N ALA A 235 4.38 -7.14 -3.35
CA ALA A 235 5.39 -6.19 -3.81
C ALA A 235 6.27 -5.64 -2.68
N ALA A 236 5.88 -5.79 -1.40
CA ALA A 236 6.70 -5.42 -0.25
C ALA A 236 7.64 -6.54 0.22
N SER A 237 7.62 -7.72 -0.40
CA SER A 237 8.56 -8.81 -0.08
C SER A 237 10.00 -8.45 -0.48
N ASP A 238 10.94 -9.30 -0.13
CA ASP A 238 12.35 -9.17 -0.51
C ASP A 238 12.65 -9.61 -1.96
N GLY A 239 11.63 -9.98 -2.71
CA GLY A 239 11.72 -10.44 -4.09
C GLY A 239 12.03 -11.92 -4.26
N THR A 240 12.33 -12.68 -3.20
CA THR A 240 12.65 -14.12 -3.29
C THR A 240 11.50 -14.96 -3.86
N ASN A 241 10.25 -14.50 -3.71
CA ASN A 241 9.04 -15.09 -4.27
C ASN A 241 8.57 -14.41 -5.58
N GLY A 242 9.40 -13.56 -6.22
CA GLY A 242 9.05 -12.79 -7.41
C GLY A 242 8.00 -11.71 -7.17
N TYR A 243 7.90 -11.17 -5.94
CA TYR A 243 6.91 -10.18 -5.52
C TYR A 243 5.46 -10.65 -5.70
N GLY A 244 5.23 -11.96 -5.63
CA GLY A 244 3.93 -12.58 -5.87
C GLY A 244 3.09 -12.75 -4.62
N TYR A 245 1.79 -12.91 -4.83
CA TYR A 245 0.87 -13.43 -3.83
C TYR A 245 0.84 -14.95 -3.89
N ASN A 246 0.37 -15.60 -2.83
CA ASN A 246 0.25 -17.06 -2.83
C ASN A 246 -0.66 -17.54 -3.98
N PRO A 247 -0.15 -18.34 -4.93
CA PRO A 247 -0.90 -18.77 -6.12
C PRO A 247 -2.05 -19.74 -5.80
N ASP A 248 -2.09 -20.34 -4.62
CA ASP A 248 -3.15 -21.22 -4.18
C ASP A 248 -4.47 -20.48 -3.89
N TYR A 249 -4.42 -19.14 -3.86
CA TYR A 249 -5.56 -18.28 -3.62
C TYR A 249 -5.75 -17.25 -4.74
N PRO A 250 -7.01 -16.90 -5.10
CA PRO A 250 -7.25 -15.85 -6.07
C PRO A 250 -6.80 -14.49 -5.56
N ASN A 251 -6.25 -13.69 -6.45
CA ASN A 251 -5.92 -12.30 -6.19
C ASN A 251 -7.15 -11.41 -6.41
N TYR A 252 -7.57 -10.67 -5.40
CA TYR A 252 -8.71 -9.75 -5.45
C TYR A 252 -8.33 -8.29 -5.69
N SER A 253 -7.04 -7.95 -5.90
CA SER A 253 -6.58 -6.55 -6.08
C SER A 253 -7.34 -5.80 -7.17
N GLY A 254 -7.67 -6.48 -8.29
CA GLY A 254 -8.51 -5.93 -9.37
C GLY A 254 -10.02 -5.91 -9.10
N ARG A 255 -10.48 -6.37 -7.94
CA ARG A 255 -11.90 -6.54 -7.59
C ARG A 255 -12.30 -5.83 -6.29
N GLY A 256 -11.59 -4.78 -5.92
CA GLY A 256 -11.85 -3.98 -4.71
C GLY A 256 -10.87 -4.17 -3.57
N GLY A 257 -9.82 -4.96 -3.76
CA GLY A 257 -8.73 -5.14 -2.80
C GLY A 257 -8.58 -6.56 -2.25
N ASP A 258 -7.38 -6.90 -1.83
CA ASP A 258 -6.97 -8.24 -1.38
C ASP A 258 -6.66 -8.31 0.12
N CYS A 259 -6.73 -7.21 0.85
CA CYS A 259 -6.34 -7.12 2.25
C CYS A 259 -7.01 -8.18 3.15
N SER A 260 -8.31 -8.38 3.01
CA SER A 260 -9.07 -9.33 3.83
C SER A 260 -8.87 -10.78 3.39
N ASN A 261 -8.69 -11.02 2.08
CA ASN A 261 -8.30 -12.32 1.56
C ASN A 261 -6.95 -12.75 2.15
N TYR A 262 -5.98 -11.84 2.16
CA TYR A 262 -4.68 -12.08 2.78
C TYR A 262 -4.77 -12.37 4.27
N VAL A 263 -5.45 -11.50 5.06
CA VAL A 263 -5.66 -11.75 6.50
C VAL A 263 -6.38 -13.07 6.74
N SER A 264 -7.34 -13.45 5.89
CA SER A 264 -8.03 -14.74 6.02
C SER A 264 -7.11 -15.93 5.74
N GLN A 265 -6.21 -15.84 4.76
CA GLN A 265 -5.24 -16.89 4.45
C GLN A 265 -4.34 -17.17 5.66
N LEU A 266 -3.72 -16.13 6.21
CA LEU A 266 -2.79 -16.30 7.33
C LEU A 266 -3.49 -16.76 8.63
N LEU A 267 -4.73 -16.35 8.90
CA LEU A 267 -5.52 -16.90 10.00
C LEU A 267 -5.81 -18.39 9.78
N HIS A 268 -6.08 -18.79 8.53
CA HIS A 268 -6.25 -20.19 8.18
C HIS A 268 -4.97 -21.00 8.39
N GLU A 269 -3.83 -20.50 7.95
CA GLU A 269 -2.50 -21.09 8.19
C GLU A 269 -2.16 -21.16 9.68
N GLY A 270 -2.56 -20.15 10.45
CA GLY A 270 -2.49 -20.14 11.92
C GLY A 270 -3.45 -21.09 12.60
N GLY A 271 -4.21 -21.91 11.85
CA GLY A 271 -5.02 -23.02 12.35
C GLY A 271 -6.49 -22.72 12.58
N PHE A 272 -7.02 -21.57 12.19
CA PHE A 272 -8.46 -21.35 12.20
C PHE A 272 -9.13 -22.18 11.10
N LYS A 273 -10.11 -22.98 11.47
CA LYS A 273 -10.86 -23.81 10.53
C LYS A 273 -11.89 -22.97 9.79
N THR A 274 -12.05 -23.20 8.48
CA THR A 274 -13.17 -22.61 7.71
C THR A 274 -14.51 -23.11 8.26
N GLY A 275 -15.53 -22.24 8.18
CA GLY A 275 -16.88 -22.54 8.66
C GLY A 275 -17.61 -21.30 9.16
N GLY A 276 -18.89 -21.45 9.52
CA GLY A 276 -19.69 -20.36 10.09
C GLY A 276 -19.81 -19.11 9.20
N GLY A 277 -19.74 -19.27 7.88
CA GLY A 277 -19.80 -18.15 6.95
C GLY A 277 -18.44 -17.55 6.56
N TRP A 278 -17.35 -17.95 7.20
CA TRP A 278 -15.98 -17.64 6.79
C TRP A 278 -15.40 -18.84 6.07
N THR A 279 -15.54 -18.84 4.74
CA THR A 279 -15.21 -19.98 3.89
C THR A 279 -14.47 -19.56 2.65
N TYR A 280 -13.63 -20.45 2.17
CA TYR A 280 -12.96 -20.39 0.90
C TYR A 280 -13.16 -21.72 0.18
N SER A 281 -13.55 -21.68 -1.09
CA SER A 281 -13.78 -22.87 -1.91
C SER A 281 -13.52 -22.58 -3.38
N GLY A 282 -12.69 -23.39 -4.02
CA GLY A 282 -12.28 -23.19 -5.40
C GLY A 282 -11.61 -21.83 -5.60
N ASN A 283 -12.16 -20.99 -6.48
CA ASN A 283 -11.62 -19.66 -6.78
C ASN A 283 -12.42 -18.52 -6.10
N SER A 284 -13.11 -18.77 -4.99
CA SER A 284 -13.98 -17.79 -4.37
C SER A 284 -13.95 -17.86 -2.84
N GLY A 285 -13.81 -16.70 -2.19
CA GLY A 285 -14.00 -16.54 -0.76
C GLY A 285 -15.39 -15.97 -0.45
N SER A 286 -15.96 -16.34 0.71
CA SER A 286 -17.18 -15.73 1.22
C SER A 286 -16.96 -14.24 1.56
N ARG A 287 -18.05 -13.49 1.80
CA ARG A 287 -17.94 -12.09 2.23
C ARG A 287 -17.08 -11.93 3.49
N ALA A 288 -17.19 -12.84 4.45
CA ALA A 288 -16.36 -12.82 5.66
C ALA A 288 -14.89 -13.15 5.38
N TRP A 289 -14.58 -13.80 4.25
CA TRP A 289 -13.22 -14.10 3.83
C TRP A 289 -12.55 -12.95 3.08
N CYS A 290 -13.24 -12.30 2.11
CA CYS A 290 -12.62 -11.37 1.15
C CYS A 290 -13.09 -9.91 1.27
N ASN A 291 -14.01 -9.54 2.18
CA ASN A 291 -14.49 -8.17 2.33
C ASN A 291 -14.11 -7.58 3.67
N ALA A 292 -13.57 -6.36 3.68
CA ALA A 292 -13.02 -5.74 4.89
C ALA A 292 -14.02 -5.64 6.05
N SER A 293 -15.20 -5.10 5.82
CA SER A 293 -16.26 -5.04 6.85
C SER A 293 -16.79 -6.43 7.20
N GLY A 294 -16.83 -7.34 6.22
CA GLY A 294 -17.27 -8.73 6.42
C GLY A 294 -16.35 -9.50 7.36
N LEU A 295 -15.03 -9.40 7.13
CA LEU A 295 -14.03 -10.07 7.95
C LEU A 295 -13.98 -9.50 9.36
N ALA A 296 -13.80 -8.19 9.52
CA ALA A 296 -13.70 -7.57 10.84
C ALA A 296 -14.93 -7.85 11.70
N GLY A 297 -16.13 -7.76 11.13
CA GLY A 297 -17.38 -8.10 11.82
C GLY A 297 -17.46 -9.58 12.20
N TYR A 298 -17.07 -10.46 11.29
CA TYR A 298 -17.09 -11.91 11.53
C TYR A 298 -16.13 -12.33 12.65
N LEU A 299 -14.90 -11.83 12.68
CA LEU A 299 -13.90 -12.21 13.69
C LEU A 299 -14.42 -11.94 15.11
N VAL A 300 -15.07 -10.79 15.31
CA VAL A 300 -15.65 -10.44 16.64
C VAL A 300 -16.93 -11.22 16.91
N TRP A 301 -17.86 -11.27 15.93
CA TRP A 301 -19.15 -11.93 16.13
C TRP A 301 -19.04 -13.44 16.36
N SER A 302 -18.10 -14.09 15.69
CA SER A 302 -17.89 -15.55 15.82
C SER A 302 -17.11 -15.98 17.07
N GLY A 303 -16.62 -15.03 17.87
CA GLY A 303 -15.77 -15.29 19.02
C GLY A 303 -14.37 -15.77 18.69
N ARG A 304 -13.90 -15.57 17.44
CA ARG A 304 -12.51 -15.87 17.03
C ARG A 304 -11.51 -14.81 17.50
N GLY A 305 -12.03 -13.68 17.91
CA GLY A 305 -11.31 -12.60 18.53
C GLY A 305 -12.30 -11.65 19.20
N TYR A 306 -11.77 -10.67 19.89
CA TYR A 306 -12.58 -9.64 20.52
C TYR A 306 -12.01 -8.25 20.22
N GLN A 307 -12.88 -7.26 20.16
CA GLN A 307 -12.49 -5.87 20.01
C GLN A 307 -11.84 -5.39 21.30
N LEU A 308 -10.53 -5.14 21.28
CA LEU A 308 -9.81 -4.56 22.41
C LEU A 308 -10.27 -3.11 22.63
N ILE A 309 -10.22 -2.30 21.56
CA ILE A 309 -10.65 -0.90 21.57
C ILE A 309 -11.00 -0.46 20.15
N LYS A 310 -11.78 0.61 20.06
CA LYS A 310 -12.07 1.31 18.80
C LYS A 310 -12.04 2.82 19.04
N GLY A 311 -11.34 3.55 18.16
CA GLY A 311 -11.22 5.01 18.25
C GLY A 311 -10.32 5.61 17.19
N THR A 312 -10.11 6.93 17.28
CA THR A 312 -9.09 7.65 16.52
C THR A 312 -7.70 7.24 17.00
N TYR A 313 -6.65 7.60 16.25
CA TYR A 313 -5.28 7.33 16.65
C TYR A 313 -4.99 7.75 18.10
N SER A 314 -5.32 9.00 18.45
CA SER A 314 -5.09 9.54 19.81
C SER A 314 -5.82 8.77 20.93
N GLN A 315 -6.90 8.07 20.61
CA GLN A 315 -7.66 7.27 21.58
C GLN A 315 -7.10 5.86 21.76
N VAL A 316 -6.42 5.31 20.74
CA VAL A 316 -6.07 3.88 20.72
C VAL A 316 -4.56 3.60 20.72
N TYR A 317 -3.69 4.60 20.47
CA TYR A 317 -2.26 4.34 20.27
C TYR A 317 -1.57 3.66 21.47
N LYS A 318 -1.96 3.98 22.70
CA LYS A 318 -1.44 3.31 23.91
C LYS A 318 -1.88 1.86 24.00
N GLU A 319 -3.12 1.58 23.61
CA GLU A 319 -3.69 0.22 23.62
C GLU A 319 -3.10 -0.65 22.52
N ALA A 320 -2.60 -0.05 21.42
CA ALA A 320 -1.99 -0.78 20.32
C ALA A 320 -0.76 -1.60 20.79
N TYR A 321 -0.02 -1.14 21.78
CA TYR A 321 1.12 -1.88 22.38
C TYR A 321 0.74 -3.22 23.04
N LYS A 322 -0.56 -3.48 23.24
CA LYS A 322 -1.05 -4.77 23.72
C LYS A 322 -1.24 -5.79 22.61
N LEU A 323 -1.12 -5.36 21.34
CA LEU A 323 -1.22 -6.27 20.20
C LEU A 323 0.05 -7.12 20.08
N ILE A 324 -0.14 -8.36 19.65
CA ILE A 324 0.94 -9.33 19.43
C ILE A 324 0.79 -9.96 18.05
N PRO A 325 1.82 -10.59 17.49
CA PRO A 325 1.74 -11.25 16.20
C PRO A 325 0.50 -12.13 16.05
N GLY A 326 -0.21 -11.99 14.93
CA GLY A 326 -1.46 -12.67 14.66
C GLY A 326 -2.73 -11.90 15.06
N ASP A 327 -2.64 -10.76 15.75
CA ASP A 327 -3.78 -9.88 16.00
C ASP A 327 -4.12 -9.04 14.78
N VAL A 328 -5.35 -8.55 14.65
CA VAL A 328 -5.84 -7.86 13.46
C VAL A 328 -6.15 -6.40 13.78
N ILE A 329 -5.79 -5.51 12.87
CA ILE A 329 -6.20 -4.10 12.90
C ILE A 329 -7.12 -3.85 11.72
N ALA A 330 -8.33 -3.36 11.99
CA ALA A 330 -9.27 -2.94 10.97
C ALA A 330 -9.36 -1.41 10.95
N TYR A 331 -9.31 -0.84 9.75
CA TYR A 331 -9.32 0.60 9.50
C TYR A 331 -10.71 0.99 9.00
N GLN A 332 -11.35 1.94 9.70
CA GLN A 332 -12.71 2.36 9.43
C GLN A 332 -12.77 3.82 8.97
N GLU A 333 -13.32 4.05 7.80
CA GLU A 333 -13.64 5.36 7.26
C GLU A 333 -15.16 5.52 7.12
N LYS A 334 -15.72 6.65 7.54
CA LYS A 334 -17.18 6.97 7.43
C LYS A 334 -18.09 5.83 7.90
N GLY A 335 -17.69 5.13 8.95
CA GLY A 335 -18.47 4.05 9.54
C GLY A 335 -18.34 2.68 8.88
N LYS A 336 -17.55 2.55 7.82
CA LYS A 336 -17.28 1.27 7.14
C LYS A 336 -15.82 0.87 7.30
N VAL A 337 -15.55 -0.39 7.60
CA VAL A 337 -14.19 -0.91 7.53
C VAL A 337 -13.78 -1.01 6.06
N VAL A 338 -12.71 -0.31 5.72
CA VAL A 338 -12.19 -0.21 4.35
C VAL A 338 -10.94 -1.05 4.15
N HIS A 339 -10.22 -1.39 5.23
CA HIS A 339 -8.98 -2.15 5.18
C HIS A 339 -8.79 -3.02 6.42
N ASN A 340 -7.99 -4.09 6.30
CA ASN A 340 -7.54 -4.94 7.39
C ASN A 340 -6.04 -5.24 7.23
N SER A 341 -5.31 -5.19 8.34
CA SER A 341 -3.92 -5.62 8.44
C SER A 341 -3.75 -6.63 9.55
N ILE A 342 -2.68 -7.41 9.47
CA ILE A 342 -2.25 -8.33 10.53
C ILE A 342 -1.01 -7.78 11.22
N VAL A 343 -0.98 -7.87 12.54
CA VAL A 343 0.24 -7.61 13.32
C VAL A 343 1.21 -8.78 13.10
N THR A 344 2.43 -8.49 12.67
CA THR A 344 3.49 -9.48 12.43
C THR A 344 4.66 -9.37 13.38
N GLY A 345 4.78 -8.22 14.05
CA GLY A 345 5.86 -7.97 15.00
C GLY A 345 5.70 -6.62 15.69
N ALA A 346 6.78 -6.18 16.28
CA ALA A 346 6.94 -4.83 16.80
C ALA A 346 8.37 -4.36 16.58
N ASP A 347 8.57 -3.05 16.55
CA ASP A 347 9.88 -2.45 16.44
C ASP A 347 10.65 -2.40 17.78
N SER A 348 11.79 -1.71 17.80
CA SER A 348 12.66 -1.62 18.98
C SER A 348 12.01 -0.90 20.18
N LYS A 349 10.92 -0.17 19.99
CA LYS A 349 10.11 0.45 21.04
C LYS A 349 8.82 -0.33 21.33
N GLY A 350 8.64 -1.52 20.76
CA GLY A 350 7.42 -2.29 20.90
C GLY A 350 6.24 -1.73 20.09
N TYR A 351 6.49 -0.82 19.15
CA TYR A 351 5.47 -0.25 18.28
C TYR A 351 4.99 -1.33 17.28
N PRO A 352 3.69 -1.65 17.21
CA PRO A 352 3.23 -2.74 16.36
C PRO A 352 3.54 -2.52 14.89
N LEU A 353 4.01 -3.57 14.25
CA LEU A 353 4.29 -3.64 12.82
C LEU A 353 3.26 -4.53 12.14
N VAL A 354 2.82 -4.16 10.95
CA VAL A 354 1.78 -4.87 10.22
C VAL A 354 2.18 -5.22 8.80
N ASN A 355 1.64 -6.36 8.32
CA ASN A 355 1.63 -6.71 6.91
C ASN A 355 0.20 -6.64 6.37
N THR A 356 0.07 -6.32 5.08
CA THR A 356 -1.21 -6.34 4.36
C THR A 356 -0.99 -6.32 2.85
N HIS A 357 -2.00 -6.78 2.08
CA HIS A 357 -2.12 -6.55 0.65
C HIS A 357 -2.98 -5.31 0.34
N THR A 358 -3.02 -4.91 -0.92
CA THR A 358 -3.70 -3.68 -1.39
C THR A 358 -3.03 -2.47 -0.75
N THR A 359 -1.99 -1.97 -1.39
CA THR A 359 -0.85 -1.24 -0.86
C THR A 359 0.01 -2.18 -0.01
N ASP A 360 0.78 -3.03 -0.69
CA ASP A 360 1.52 -4.11 -0.05
C ASP A 360 2.49 -3.58 1.00
N ARG A 361 2.46 -4.18 2.18
CA ARG A 361 3.22 -3.75 3.36
C ARG A 361 3.89 -4.93 4.02
N TYR A 362 5.14 -4.73 4.41
CA TYR A 362 5.94 -5.65 5.19
C TYR A 362 6.51 -4.92 6.40
N HIS A 363 6.10 -5.32 7.59
CA HIS A 363 6.52 -4.74 8.89
C HIS A 363 6.33 -3.23 8.98
N VAL A 364 5.29 -2.68 8.32
CA VAL A 364 5.01 -1.24 8.35
C VAL A 364 4.41 -0.85 9.70
N PRO A 365 4.84 0.26 10.33
CA PRO A 365 4.18 0.79 11.52
C PRO A 365 2.67 0.91 11.31
N TRP A 366 1.90 0.38 12.26
CA TRP A 366 0.47 0.08 12.10
C TRP A 366 -0.41 1.27 11.70
N ASP A 367 -0.04 2.50 12.06
CA ASP A 367 -0.77 3.72 11.76
C ASP A 367 -0.26 4.45 10.51
N LEU A 368 0.94 4.09 10.03
CA LEU A 368 1.58 4.79 8.92
C LEU A 368 0.72 4.67 7.65
N GLY A 369 0.29 5.82 7.11
CA GLY A 369 -0.64 5.91 5.99
C GLY A 369 -2.13 5.90 6.38
N TRP A 370 -2.46 5.89 7.69
CA TRP A 370 -3.85 5.80 8.19
C TRP A 370 -4.18 6.82 9.30
N ASN A 371 -3.36 7.79 9.54
CA ASN A 371 -3.52 8.69 10.67
C ASN A 371 -4.26 10.00 10.36
N ASP A 372 -5.15 9.98 9.36
CA ASP A 372 -6.15 11.03 9.19
C ASP A 372 -7.15 11.00 10.36
N SER A 373 -7.59 12.18 10.80
CA SER A 373 -8.60 12.34 11.86
C SER A 373 -9.96 11.67 11.55
N ALA A 374 -10.24 11.39 10.27
CA ALA A 374 -11.45 10.70 9.84
C ALA A 374 -11.36 9.18 10.01
N ILE A 375 -10.17 8.63 10.18
CA ILE A 375 -9.95 7.19 10.34
C ILE A 375 -10.16 6.78 11.79
N LYS A 376 -10.90 5.69 11.99
CA LYS A 376 -10.99 4.98 13.27
C LYS A 376 -10.36 3.62 13.15
N PHE A 377 -9.57 3.26 14.11
CA PHE A 377 -8.94 1.96 14.24
C PHE A 377 -9.79 1.05 15.11
N ILE A 378 -9.94 -0.20 14.72
CA ILE A 378 -10.54 -1.26 15.53
C ILE A 378 -9.44 -2.27 15.78
N LEU A 379 -8.94 -2.32 17.01
CA LEU A 379 -7.90 -3.27 17.42
C LEU A 379 -8.60 -4.57 17.86
N ILE A 380 -8.27 -5.69 17.23
CA ILE A 380 -8.90 -6.99 17.45
C ILE A 380 -7.83 -7.98 17.93
N LYS A 381 -7.99 -8.41 19.18
CA LYS A 381 -7.21 -9.51 19.74
C LYS A 381 -7.76 -10.83 19.22
N MET A 382 -6.91 -11.64 18.63
CA MET A 382 -7.31 -12.95 18.10
C MET A 382 -7.14 -14.05 19.12
N ASP A 383 -8.13 -14.94 19.22
CA ASP A 383 -8.13 -16.11 20.11
C ASP A 383 -7.78 -17.36 19.28
N TYR A 384 -6.48 -17.59 19.10
CA TYR A 384 -6.00 -18.72 18.32
C TYR A 384 -6.39 -20.04 18.98
N PRO A 385 -6.85 -21.03 18.21
CA PRO A 385 -7.18 -22.33 18.77
C PRO A 385 -5.97 -22.95 19.48
N SER A 386 -6.23 -23.71 20.52
CA SER A 386 -5.20 -24.47 21.27
C SER A 386 -4.59 -25.61 20.44
#